data_cdda9e6b1a600d55d1f7d77da3c0d5ae
#
_entry.id   cdda9e6b1a600d55d1f7d77da3c0d5ae
#
_cell.length_a   1.000
_cell.length_b   1.000
_cell.length_c   1.000
_cell.angle_alpha   90.00
_cell.angle_beta   90.00
_cell.angle_gamma   90.00
#
_symmetry.space_group_name_H-M   'P 1'
#
loop_
_entity.id
_entity.type
_entity.pdbx_description
1 polymer ?
#
loop_
_entity_poly.entity_id
_entity_poly.type
_entity_poly.pdbx_seq_one_letter_code
_entity_poly.pdbx_strand_id
1 'polypeptide(L)'
;RQGETLRYTCQGELGGRVKYPVVSSLRHKGKTIELDATREIITLIGINGEAMGNLSWDFVIDQILAYRKPPVSREARTEPRVTLAFRVKYKTPEGQQFESRAGGIGGGGLFIESQSPLPVGTKLSLEFSLPEHGNEWLAAKGVVAWVCPKADQYTFSPGMGVRFTDIAPDIRNRVLELVKSLQEVGRSAA
;
A
#
# COMPACT_ATOMS: atom_id res chain seq x y z
N ARG A 1 7.71 -30.35 -30.73
CA ARG A 1 7.98 -28.90 -30.79
C ARG A 1 8.62 -28.52 -29.44
N GLN A 2 9.91 -28.26 -29.50
CA GLN A 2 10.75 -27.92 -28.34
C GLN A 2 10.40 -26.53 -27.89
N GLY A 3 10.12 -26.36 -26.58
CA GLY A 3 9.92 -25.06 -25.95
C GLY A 3 11.25 -24.31 -25.82
N GLU A 4 11.38 -23.19 -26.49
CA GLU A 4 12.47 -22.26 -26.27
C GLU A 4 12.34 -21.64 -24.89
N THR A 5 13.19 -22.07 -23.98
CA THR A 5 13.40 -21.42 -22.69
C THR A 5 14.14 -20.11 -22.96
N LEU A 6 13.43 -18.99 -22.89
CA LEU A 6 14.03 -17.65 -22.91
C LEU A 6 14.98 -17.52 -21.70
N ARG A 7 16.27 -17.67 -21.96
CA ARG A 7 17.32 -17.34 -20.98
C ARG A 7 17.44 -15.82 -20.89
N TYR A 8 16.86 -15.24 -19.85
CA TYR A 8 17.16 -13.86 -19.49
C TYR A 8 18.57 -13.80 -18.91
N THR A 9 19.51 -13.27 -19.67
CA THR A 9 20.84 -12.90 -19.16
C THR A 9 20.66 -11.62 -18.35
N CYS A 10 20.71 -11.78 -17.00
CA CYS A 10 20.89 -10.66 -16.12
C CYS A 10 22.27 -10.06 -16.36
N GLN A 11 22.36 -8.97 -17.12
CA GLN A 11 23.55 -8.11 -17.08
C GLN A 11 23.47 -7.32 -15.76
N GLY A 12 24.15 -7.84 -14.72
CA GLY A 12 24.27 -7.19 -13.43
C GLY A 12 25.20 -5.99 -13.53
N GLU A 13 24.65 -4.79 -13.51
CA GLU A 13 25.41 -3.62 -13.13
C GLU A 13 25.62 -3.63 -11.60
N LEU A 14 26.86 -3.41 -11.19
CA LEU A 14 27.31 -3.20 -9.81
C LEU A 14 26.56 -2.02 -9.18
N GLY A 15 25.41 -2.29 -8.55
CA GLY A 15 24.59 -1.26 -7.94
C GLY A 15 23.24 -1.71 -7.40
N GLY A 16 22.93 -3.00 -7.44
CA GLY A 16 21.73 -3.56 -6.81
C GLY A 16 20.38 -3.21 -7.49
N ARG A 17 20.37 -2.51 -8.63
CA ARG A 17 19.17 -2.16 -9.38
C ARG A 17 19.09 -2.89 -10.71
N VAL A 18 17.93 -3.48 -10.98
CA VAL A 18 17.66 -4.19 -12.24
C VAL A 18 16.36 -3.65 -12.83
N LYS A 19 16.35 -3.41 -14.15
CA LYS A 19 15.19 -2.87 -14.87
C LYS A 19 14.63 -3.91 -15.84
N TYR A 20 13.31 -4.09 -15.79
CA TYR A 20 12.56 -4.98 -16.67
C TYR A 20 11.51 -4.19 -17.45
N PRO A 21 11.61 -4.11 -18.79
CA PRO A 21 10.57 -3.48 -19.60
C PRO A 21 9.30 -4.33 -19.62
N VAL A 22 8.15 -3.71 -19.48
CA VAL A 22 6.85 -4.39 -19.62
C VAL A 22 6.49 -4.45 -21.10
N VAL A 23 6.65 -5.61 -21.71
CA VAL A 23 6.48 -5.80 -23.17
C VAL A 23 5.18 -6.50 -23.56
N SER A 24 4.66 -7.41 -22.71
CA SER A 24 3.54 -8.29 -23.02
C SER A 24 2.17 -7.78 -22.53
N SER A 25 2.14 -6.85 -21.60
CA SER A 25 0.89 -6.30 -21.09
C SER A 25 0.34 -5.21 -22.00
N LEU A 26 -0.81 -5.42 -22.63
CA LEU A 26 -1.47 -4.40 -23.45
C LEU A 26 -1.72 -3.10 -22.69
N ARG A 27 -2.07 -3.20 -21.42
CA ARG A 27 -2.39 -2.04 -20.56
C ARG A 27 -1.16 -1.29 -20.05
N HIS A 28 -0.04 -1.97 -19.92
CA HIS A 28 1.16 -1.42 -19.27
C HIS A 28 2.41 -1.46 -20.18
N LYS A 29 2.22 -1.73 -21.47
CA LYS A 29 3.30 -1.76 -22.45
C LYS A 29 4.07 -0.44 -22.45
N GLY A 30 5.39 -0.52 -22.48
CA GLY A 30 6.30 0.65 -22.47
C GLY A 30 6.66 1.17 -21.08
N LYS A 31 6.02 0.66 -20.00
CA LYS A 31 6.46 0.91 -18.63
C LYS A 31 7.64 0.01 -18.26
N THR A 32 8.35 0.35 -17.20
CA THR A 32 9.51 -0.41 -16.71
C THR A 32 9.32 -0.73 -15.24
N ILE A 33 9.64 -1.96 -14.84
CA ILE A 33 9.72 -2.37 -13.44
C ILE A 33 11.20 -2.29 -13.04
N GLU A 34 11.53 -1.46 -12.05
CA GLU A 34 12.86 -1.39 -11.45
C GLU A 34 12.84 -2.12 -10.11
N LEU A 35 13.78 -3.04 -9.92
CA LEU A 35 14.03 -3.74 -8.66
C LEU A 35 15.28 -3.14 -8.02
N ASP A 36 15.16 -2.61 -6.82
CA ASP A 36 16.27 -2.15 -6.00
C ASP A 36 16.50 -3.17 -4.87
N ALA A 37 17.48 -4.05 -5.04
CA ALA A 37 17.78 -5.13 -4.08
C ALA A 37 18.36 -4.59 -2.77
N THR A 38 19.01 -3.42 -2.78
CA THR A 38 19.60 -2.82 -1.57
C THR A 38 18.53 -2.25 -0.65
N ARG A 39 17.47 -1.66 -1.24
CA ARG A 39 16.35 -1.07 -0.51
C ARG A 39 15.17 -2.00 -0.38
N GLU A 40 15.20 -3.15 -1.05
CA GLU A 40 14.09 -4.10 -1.12
C GLU A 40 12.80 -3.46 -1.65
N ILE A 41 12.93 -2.65 -2.72
CA ILE A 41 11.84 -1.89 -3.31
C ILE A 41 11.67 -2.26 -4.78
N ILE A 42 10.41 -2.36 -5.20
CA ILE A 42 10.00 -2.45 -6.60
C ILE A 42 9.38 -1.13 -7.00
N THR A 43 9.90 -0.49 -8.04
CA THR A 43 9.37 0.78 -8.58
C THR A 43 8.78 0.54 -9.97
N LEU A 44 7.56 1.03 -10.21
CA LEU A 44 6.98 1.13 -11.54
C LEU A 44 7.36 2.48 -12.12
N ILE A 45 8.01 2.45 -13.29
CA ILE A 45 8.45 3.63 -14.04
C ILE A 45 7.55 3.78 -15.27
N GLY A 46 7.04 4.97 -15.49
CA GLY A 46 6.21 5.31 -16.64
C GLY A 46 7.01 5.41 -17.95
N ILE A 47 6.30 5.60 -19.05
CA ILE A 47 6.88 5.69 -20.40
C ILE A 47 7.85 6.88 -20.51
N ASN A 48 7.58 7.97 -19.78
CA ASN A 48 8.39 9.18 -19.77
C ASN A 48 9.53 9.13 -18.73
N GLY A 49 9.75 7.95 -18.08
CA GLY A 49 10.79 7.79 -17.07
C GLY A 49 10.41 8.26 -15.67
N GLU A 50 9.19 8.74 -15.44
CA GLU A 50 8.71 9.13 -14.12
C GLU A 50 8.40 7.91 -13.23
N ALA A 51 8.71 7.99 -11.94
CA ALA A 51 8.29 7.00 -10.97
C ALA A 51 6.77 7.13 -10.73
N MET A 52 6.02 6.10 -11.07
CA MET A 52 4.56 6.05 -10.91
C MET A 52 4.16 5.55 -9.52
N GLY A 53 5.01 4.76 -8.87
CA GLY A 53 4.77 4.21 -7.54
C GLY A 53 5.81 3.15 -7.21
N ASN A 54 5.90 2.80 -5.92
CA ASN A 54 6.78 1.74 -5.46
C ASN A 54 6.15 0.89 -4.35
N LEU A 55 6.65 -0.32 -4.19
CA LEU A 55 6.22 -1.31 -3.21
C LEU A 55 7.44 -1.93 -2.54
N SER A 56 7.34 -2.28 -1.27
CA SER A 56 8.37 -3.11 -0.62
C SER A 56 8.30 -4.56 -1.09
N TRP A 57 9.41 -5.27 -1.02
CA TRP A 57 9.45 -6.71 -1.30
C TRP A 57 8.54 -7.49 -0.37
N ASP A 58 8.53 -7.17 0.92
CA ASP A 58 7.63 -7.79 1.90
C ASP A 58 6.17 -7.72 1.46
N PHE A 59 5.73 -6.53 1.00
CA PHE A 59 4.36 -6.38 0.52
C PHE A 59 4.08 -7.28 -0.69
N VAL A 60 5.02 -7.36 -1.64
CA VAL A 60 4.85 -8.20 -2.85
C VAL A 60 4.88 -9.69 -2.49
N ILE A 61 5.79 -10.10 -1.60
CA ILE A 61 5.87 -11.48 -1.10
C ILE A 61 4.57 -11.85 -0.40
N ASP A 62 4.05 -11.00 0.49
CA ASP A 62 2.78 -11.22 1.18
C ASP A 62 1.62 -11.37 0.19
N GLN A 63 1.58 -10.56 -0.89
CA GLN A 63 0.57 -10.71 -1.93
C GLN A 63 0.71 -12.04 -2.70
N ILE A 64 1.94 -12.46 -3.04
CA ILE A 64 2.18 -13.74 -3.72
C ILE A 64 1.78 -14.91 -2.83
N LEU A 65 2.10 -14.86 -1.54
CA LEU A 65 1.72 -15.90 -0.58
C LEU A 65 0.21 -15.96 -0.37
N ALA A 66 -0.46 -14.82 -0.34
CA ALA A 66 -1.92 -14.74 -0.28
C ALA A 66 -2.58 -15.35 -1.52
N TYR A 67 -1.98 -15.18 -2.71
CA TYR A 67 -2.45 -15.80 -3.97
C TYR A 67 -2.28 -17.33 -4.03
N ARG A 68 -1.30 -17.89 -3.29
CA ARG A 68 -1.05 -19.35 -3.25
C ARG A 68 -2.06 -20.10 -2.38
N LYS A 69 -2.83 -19.44 -1.53
CA LYS A 69 -3.97 -20.07 -0.88
C LYS A 69 -5.04 -20.30 -1.96
N PRO A 70 -5.57 -21.54 -2.14
CA PRO A 70 -6.59 -21.79 -3.15
C PRO A 70 -7.73 -20.79 -2.95
N PRO A 71 -8.37 -20.32 -4.03
CA PRO A 71 -9.43 -19.31 -3.93
C PRO A 71 -10.64 -19.93 -3.22
N VAL A 72 -10.66 -19.82 -1.92
CA VAL A 72 -11.89 -19.89 -1.16
C VAL A 72 -12.49 -18.50 -1.34
N SER A 73 -13.39 -18.39 -2.32
CA SER A 73 -14.26 -17.23 -2.58
C SER A 73 -13.61 -15.85 -2.45
N ARG A 74 -13.86 -14.96 -3.33
CA ARG A 74 -13.60 -13.48 -3.40
C ARG A 74 -12.99 -12.73 -2.20
N GLU A 75 -12.43 -13.43 -1.23
CA GLU A 75 -11.87 -12.97 0.05
C GLU A 75 -10.35 -13.11 0.13
N ALA A 76 -9.63 -12.74 -0.94
CA ALA A 76 -8.15 -12.78 -0.94
C ALA A 76 -7.48 -11.60 -0.21
N ARG A 77 -8.25 -10.82 0.54
CA ARG A 77 -7.72 -9.88 1.53
C ARG A 77 -8.11 -10.41 2.90
N THR A 78 -7.12 -10.69 3.72
CA THR A 78 -7.32 -11.21 5.08
C THR A 78 -8.17 -10.29 5.95
N GLU A 79 -8.28 -9.00 5.61
CA GLU A 79 -9.08 -8.02 6.33
C GLU A 79 -9.79 -7.07 5.37
N PRO A 80 -11.09 -6.85 5.57
CA PRO A 80 -11.87 -5.92 4.78
C PRO A 80 -11.39 -4.48 5.01
N ARG A 81 -11.58 -3.64 4.01
CA ARG A 81 -11.28 -2.21 4.07
C ARG A 81 -12.48 -1.41 3.60
N VAL A 82 -12.59 -0.20 4.11
CA VAL A 82 -13.57 0.77 3.65
C VAL A 82 -12.90 2.06 3.24
N THR A 83 -13.45 2.70 2.23
CA THR A 83 -13.10 4.08 1.88
C THR A 83 -13.82 4.99 2.85
N LEU A 84 -13.07 5.67 3.68
CA LEU A 84 -13.58 6.56 4.71
C LEU A 84 -12.59 7.68 4.94
N ALA A 85 -13.10 8.92 4.94
CA ALA A 85 -12.28 10.09 5.20
C ALA A 85 -12.28 10.43 6.69
N PHE A 86 -11.09 10.51 7.30
CA PHE A 86 -10.90 10.89 8.69
C PHE A 86 -9.54 11.57 8.90
N ARG A 87 -9.36 12.18 10.08
CA ARG A 87 -8.10 12.89 10.40
C ARG A 87 -7.05 11.91 10.92
N VAL A 88 -5.81 12.10 10.48
CA VAL A 88 -4.66 11.35 10.94
C VAL A 88 -3.50 12.30 11.22
N LYS A 89 -2.84 12.09 12.36
CA LYS A 89 -1.54 12.69 12.71
C LYS A 89 -0.51 11.59 12.66
N TYR A 90 0.67 11.91 12.16
CA TYR A 90 1.75 10.94 12.15
C TYR A 90 3.10 11.61 12.39
N LYS A 91 4.01 10.84 12.99
CA LYS A 91 5.34 11.31 13.37
C LYS A 91 6.39 10.30 12.91
N THR A 92 7.48 10.82 12.32
CA THR A 92 8.65 10.02 11.95
C THR A 92 9.58 9.82 13.15
N PRO A 93 10.51 8.84 13.11
CA PRO A 93 11.51 8.65 14.16
C PRO A 93 12.38 9.89 14.39
N GLU A 94 12.61 10.70 13.36
CA GLU A 94 13.40 11.94 13.41
C GLU A 94 12.63 13.11 14.07
N GLY A 95 11.35 12.88 14.45
CA GLY A 95 10.53 13.84 15.15
C GLY A 95 9.70 14.76 14.27
N GLN A 96 9.71 14.60 12.95
CA GLN A 96 8.84 15.35 12.06
C GLN A 96 7.39 14.95 12.29
N GLN A 97 6.51 15.94 12.44
CA GLN A 97 5.09 15.74 12.68
C GLN A 97 4.27 16.27 11.51
N PHE A 98 3.23 15.53 11.18
CA PHE A 98 2.33 15.85 10.08
C PHE A 98 0.88 15.63 10.52
N GLU A 99 -0.02 16.43 9.96
CA GLU A 99 -1.47 16.18 10.03
C GLU A 99 -2.00 16.09 8.61
N SER A 100 -2.83 15.10 8.35
CA SER A 100 -3.39 14.85 7.03
C SER A 100 -4.75 14.17 7.14
N ARG A 101 -5.31 13.84 5.98
CA ARG A 101 -6.52 13.04 5.82
C ARG A 101 -6.15 11.61 5.48
N ALA A 102 -6.79 10.65 6.11
CA ALA A 102 -6.81 9.29 5.64
C ALA A 102 -7.99 9.09 4.69
N GLY A 103 -7.77 8.34 3.60
CA GLY A 103 -8.78 8.03 2.58
C GLY A 103 -9.35 6.61 2.68
N GLY A 104 -8.89 5.81 3.64
CA GLY A 104 -9.38 4.45 3.85
C GLY A 104 -8.67 3.75 5.00
N ILE A 105 -9.36 2.78 5.61
CA ILE A 105 -8.86 2.01 6.75
C ILE A 105 -9.32 0.55 6.69
N GLY A 106 -8.54 -0.33 7.28
CA GLY A 106 -8.85 -1.73 7.58
C GLY A 106 -8.06 -2.22 8.77
N GLY A 107 -8.30 -3.44 9.24
CA GLY A 107 -7.61 -3.99 10.41
C GLY A 107 -6.10 -4.10 10.27
N GLY A 108 -5.57 -4.16 9.04
CA GLY A 108 -4.12 -4.24 8.76
C GLY A 108 -3.44 -2.91 8.48
N GLY A 109 -4.17 -1.79 8.34
CA GLY A 109 -3.55 -0.50 8.02
C GLY A 109 -4.52 0.54 7.47
N LEU A 110 -3.96 1.70 7.08
CA LEU A 110 -4.71 2.82 6.53
C LEU A 110 -3.97 3.48 5.35
N PHE A 111 -4.70 4.26 4.56
CA PHE A 111 -4.12 5.08 3.49
C PHE A 111 -4.12 6.55 3.93
N ILE A 112 -2.96 7.21 3.85
CA ILE A 112 -2.78 8.62 4.18
C ILE A 112 -2.64 9.40 2.87
N GLU A 113 -3.51 10.38 2.65
CA GLU A 113 -3.40 11.30 1.53
C GLU A 113 -2.23 12.27 1.79
N SER A 114 -1.34 12.43 0.79
CA SER A 114 -0.18 13.32 0.89
C SER A 114 0.32 13.70 -0.50
N GLN A 115 0.59 14.98 -0.71
CA GLN A 115 1.24 15.46 -1.94
C GLN A 115 2.74 15.11 -1.97
N SER A 116 3.32 14.83 -0.79
CA SER A 116 4.72 14.44 -0.64
C SER A 116 4.78 13.21 0.27
N PRO A 117 4.39 12.02 -0.23
CA PRO A 117 4.37 10.81 0.59
C PRO A 117 5.78 10.43 1.04
N LEU A 118 5.88 9.93 2.27
CA LEU A 118 7.15 9.47 2.82
C LEU A 118 7.59 8.17 2.13
N PRO A 119 8.92 7.91 2.05
CA PRO A 119 9.45 6.71 1.42
C PRO A 119 8.94 5.42 2.03
N VAL A 120 8.83 4.37 1.21
CA VAL A 120 8.55 3.01 1.68
C VAL A 120 9.58 2.57 2.72
N GLY A 121 9.12 1.89 3.77
CA GLY A 121 9.95 1.48 4.90
C GLY A 121 10.04 2.52 6.03
N THR A 122 9.53 3.75 5.83
CA THR A 122 9.49 4.76 6.90
C THR A 122 8.59 4.28 8.03
N LYS A 123 9.13 4.22 9.25
CA LYS A 123 8.36 3.90 10.47
C LYS A 123 7.62 5.13 10.95
N LEU A 124 6.38 4.94 11.39
CA LEU A 124 5.50 6.03 11.82
C LEU A 124 4.84 5.71 13.16
N SER A 125 4.77 6.72 14.03
CA SER A 125 3.79 6.76 15.11
C SER A 125 2.54 7.46 14.59
N LEU A 126 1.38 6.84 14.76
CA LEU A 126 0.11 7.28 14.19
C LEU A 126 -0.86 7.63 15.31
N GLU A 127 -1.62 8.69 15.11
CA GLU A 127 -2.84 9.01 15.87
C GLU A 127 -3.95 9.29 14.87
N PHE A 128 -5.10 8.64 15.00
CA PHE A 128 -6.23 8.83 14.09
C PHE A 128 -7.55 8.86 14.84
N SER A 129 -8.53 9.60 14.30
CA SER A 129 -9.84 9.76 14.90
C SER A 129 -10.90 9.14 14.00
N LEU A 130 -11.64 8.14 14.52
CA LEU A 130 -12.74 7.52 13.79
C LEU A 130 -14.03 8.36 13.90
N PRO A 131 -14.85 8.49 12.85
CA PRO A 131 -16.04 9.33 12.86
C PRO A 131 -17.05 8.99 13.95
N GLU A 132 -17.20 7.73 14.31
CA GLU A 132 -18.18 7.27 15.30
C GLU A 132 -17.78 7.59 16.75
N HIS A 133 -16.52 7.96 16.99
CA HIS A 133 -15.97 8.18 18.33
C HIS A 133 -15.57 9.63 18.61
N GLY A 134 -16.10 10.59 17.83
CA GLY A 134 -15.95 12.02 18.06
C GLY A 134 -14.50 12.49 18.04
N ASN A 135 -14.03 13.08 19.14
CA ASN A 135 -12.69 13.67 19.23
C ASN A 135 -11.64 12.72 19.86
N GLU A 136 -11.94 11.45 20.01
CA GLU A 136 -10.97 10.48 20.56
C GLU A 136 -9.89 10.16 19.52
N TRP A 137 -8.62 10.28 19.95
CA TRP A 137 -7.46 9.93 19.15
C TRP A 137 -6.96 8.54 19.52
N LEU A 138 -6.92 7.65 18.55
CA LEU A 138 -6.47 6.27 18.67
C LEU A 138 -5.03 6.17 18.19
N ALA A 139 -4.16 5.54 19.00
CA ALA A 139 -2.74 5.44 18.70
C ALA A 139 -2.37 4.08 18.07
N ALA A 140 -1.46 4.11 17.10
CA ALA A 140 -0.86 2.92 16.52
C ALA A 140 0.57 3.21 16.04
N LYS A 141 1.34 2.15 15.72
CA LYS A 141 2.57 2.28 14.96
C LYS A 141 2.41 1.58 13.62
N GLY A 142 3.09 2.09 12.61
CA GLY A 142 3.04 1.54 11.28
C GLY A 142 4.32 1.74 10.49
N VAL A 143 4.33 1.16 9.31
CA VAL A 143 5.40 1.32 8.32
C VAL A 143 4.78 1.65 6.97
N VAL A 144 5.36 2.58 6.24
CA VAL A 144 4.95 2.86 4.86
C VAL A 144 5.24 1.63 4.01
N ALA A 145 4.20 0.98 3.52
CA ALA A 145 4.27 -0.24 2.74
C ALA A 145 4.31 0.03 1.22
N TRP A 146 3.65 1.10 0.78
CA TRP A 146 3.64 1.53 -0.62
C TRP A 146 3.31 3.01 -0.73
N VAL A 147 3.67 3.64 -1.86
CA VAL A 147 3.36 5.05 -2.14
C VAL A 147 2.73 5.22 -3.52
N CYS A 148 1.82 6.20 -3.61
CA CYS A 148 1.20 6.68 -4.83
C CYS A 148 1.55 8.16 -4.97
N PRO A 149 2.64 8.52 -5.68
CA PRO A 149 3.14 9.91 -5.71
C PRO A 149 2.30 10.84 -6.60
N LYS A 150 1.47 10.27 -7.49
CA LYS A 150 0.54 11.01 -8.34
C LYS A 150 -0.84 10.36 -8.26
N ALA A 151 -1.89 11.17 -8.33
CA ALA A 151 -3.25 10.65 -8.47
C ALA A 151 -3.33 9.71 -9.68
N ASP A 152 -3.72 8.48 -9.44
CA ASP A 152 -4.05 7.54 -10.51
C ASP A 152 -5.47 7.87 -10.99
N GLN A 153 -5.67 7.89 -12.32
CA GLN A 153 -6.98 8.11 -12.95
C GLN A 153 -8.05 7.11 -12.52
N TYR A 154 -7.68 6.08 -11.76
CA TYR A 154 -8.58 5.00 -11.42
C TYR A 154 -9.02 4.92 -9.97
N THR A 155 -8.29 5.47 -8.97
CA THR A 155 -8.70 5.20 -7.59
C THR A 155 -8.14 6.06 -6.47
N PHE A 156 -6.98 6.71 -6.58
CA PHE A 156 -6.34 7.24 -5.37
C PHE A 156 -5.82 8.66 -5.54
N SER A 157 -6.12 9.49 -4.55
CA SER A 157 -5.34 10.70 -4.29
C SER A 157 -3.86 10.33 -4.09
N PRO A 158 -2.91 11.24 -4.38
CA PRO A 158 -1.52 11.03 -3.98
C PRO A 158 -1.44 10.71 -2.50
N GLY A 159 -0.55 9.79 -2.14
CA GLY A 159 -0.44 9.38 -0.74
C GLY A 159 0.38 8.13 -0.51
N MET A 160 0.19 7.54 0.66
CA MET A 160 0.93 6.35 1.09
C MET A 160 0.04 5.38 1.85
N GLY A 161 0.21 4.08 1.56
CA GLY A 161 -0.37 3.00 2.33
C GLY A 161 0.52 2.65 3.51
N VAL A 162 -0.04 2.72 4.72
CA VAL A 162 0.67 2.40 5.96
C VAL A 162 0.11 1.11 6.53
N ARG A 163 0.98 0.11 6.73
CA ARG A 163 0.66 -1.14 7.41
C ARG A 163 0.90 -0.96 8.91
N PHE A 164 -0.06 -1.36 9.74
CA PHE A 164 0.13 -1.39 11.18
C PHE A 164 1.18 -2.43 11.56
N THR A 165 2.14 -2.01 12.39
CA THR A 165 3.16 -2.89 13.00
C THR A 165 2.87 -3.12 14.48
N ASP A 166 2.17 -2.17 15.11
CA ASP A 166 1.77 -2.25 16.50
C ASP A 166 0.46 -1.47 16.67
N ILE A 167 -0.61 -2.15 17.04
CA ILE A 167 -1.92 -1.59 17.32
C ILE A 167 -2.55 -2.38 18.47
N ALA A 168 -3.08 -1.67 19.47
CA ALA A 168 -3.73 -2.31 20.60
C ALA A 168 -4.95 -3.14 20.14
N PRO A 169 -5.20 -4.33 20.72
CA PRO A 169 -6.26 -5.23 20.28
C PRO A 169 -7.66 -4.60 20.33
N ASP A 170 -7.94 -3.79 21.32
CA ASP A 170 -9.19 -3.05 21.47
C ASP A 170 -9.40 -2.03 20.35
N ILE A 171 -8.35 -1.26 19.99
CA ILE A 171 -8.37 -0.32 18.88
C ILE A 171 -8.59 -1.06 17.55
N ARG A 172 -7.88 -2.18 17.36
CA ARG A 172 -8.06 -3.01 16.16
C ARG A 172 -9.48 -3.54 16.03
N ASN A 173 -10.08 -4.01 17.12
CA ASN A 173 -11.46 -4.49 17.13
C ASN A 173 -12.44 -3.37 16.75
N ARG A 174 -12.28 -2.17 17.30
CA ARG A 174 -13.10 -0.99 16.94
C ARG A 174 -12.99 -0.65 15.45
N VAL A 175 -11.79 -0.72 14.87
CA VAL A 175 -11.58 -0.54 13.42
C VAL A 175 -12.33 -1.61 12.63
N LEU A 176 -12.26 -2.87 13.03
CA LEU A 176 -12.93 -3.98 12.35
C LEU A 176 -14.46 -3.89 12.44
N GLU A 177 -15.00 -3.47 13.57
CA GLU A 177 -16.43 -3.22 13.76
C GLU A 177 -16.94 -2.09 12.86
N LEU A 178 -16.22 -0.97 12.81
CA LEU A 178 -16.52 0.14 11.89
C LEU A 178 -16.51 -0.32 10.43
N VAL A 179 -15.48 -1.07 10.03
CA VAL A 179 -15.37 -1.61 8.66
C VAL A 179 -16.55 -2.51 8.34
N LYS A 180 -16.96 -3.35 9.26
CA LYS A 180 -18.11 -4.25 9.10
C LYS A 180 -19.42 -3.47 8.96
N SER A 181 -19.68 -2.52 9.85
CA SER A 181 -20.91 -1.70 9.82
C SER A 181 -21.07 -0.95 8.50
N LEU A 182 -19.99 -0.33 8.00
CA LEU A 182 -20.02 0.40 6.73
C LEU A 182 -20.19 -0.51 5.51
N GLN A 183 -19.71 -1.75 5.55
CA GLN A 183 -19.93 -2.71 4.47
C GLN A 183 -21.37 -3.22 4.43
N GLU A 184 -22.01 -3.39 5.58
CA GLU A 184 -23.42 -3.80 5.68
C GLU A 184 -24.34 -2.71 5.13
N VAL A 185 -24.11 -1.45 5.48
CA VAL A 185 -24.84 -0.29 4.92
C VAL A 185 -24.69 -0.21 3.40
N GLY A 186 -23.49 -0.39 2.87
CA GLY A 186 -23.25 -0.38 1.42
C GLY A 186 -23.91 -1.53 0.65
N ARG A 187 -24.18 -2.67 1.31
CA ARG A 187 -24.91 -3.79 0.71
C ARG A 187 -26.43 -3.60 0.71
N SER A 188 -26.97 -2.84 1.67
CA SER A 188 -28.41 -2.58 1.76
C SER A 188 -28.87 -1.46 0.83
N ALA A 189 -27.94 -0.70 0.25
CA ALA A 189 -28.21 0.41 -0.65
C ALA A 189 -28.04 0.08 -2.14
N ALA A 190 -27.66 -1.15 -2.48
CA ALA A 190 -27.46 -1.66 -3.84
C ALA A 190 -28.52 -2.70 -4.22
#